data_78201ee5b34d7c3195dba4b831fe54c7
#
_entry.id   78201ee5b34d7c3195dba4b831fe54c7
#
_cell.length_a   1.000
_cell.length_b   1.000
_cell.length_c   1.000
_cell.angle_alpha   90.00
_cell.angle_beta   90.00
_cell.angle_gamma   90.00
#
_symmetry.space_group_name_H-M   'P 1'
#
loop_
_entity.id
_entity.type
_entity.pdbx_description
1 polymer ?
#
loop_
_entity_poly.entity_id
_entity_poly.type
_entity_poly.pdbx_seq_one_letter_code
_entity_poly.pdbx_strand_id
1 'polypeptide(L)'
;MALKAGIVGLPNVGKSTLFNCLSSAKAQAANFPFCTIDAQMGQVSVPDERLTKLAEIVHPGRIVPAVCDIVDIAGLVKGASKGEGLGNQFLGNIRECDAIIHVLRCFDNGNIVHVDGSVDPVRDKEIIDTELQLKDLETVENRIKRVEKVAKVGGDKNAKIEYELLLRYKEALEQGKSARTVVPQNEDEETCAHQMFLLTTKPVLYVCNVDDTSAATGNAYVEQVRKAIEDEDAQLMIISAQTEADIAELETYEEKQMFLEDLGLKESGCNRLIKAIYSLLNLETFITAGEMEVKAWTYRKGWKAPQCAGVIHTDFEKGFIRAEVIKYDDYIKYGSEAAVREAGKLSVEGKDYVVQDGDIMHFRLNRSEER
;
A
#
# COMPACT_ATOMS: atom_id res chain seq x y z
N MET A 1 8.68 10.44 6.88
CA MET A 1 9.15 9.54 5.83
C MET A 1 7.96 8.90 5.13
N ALA A 2 7.93 8.91 3.80
CA ALA A 2 6.85 8.31 3.04
C ALA A 2 6.84 6.77 3.20
N LEU A 3 5.66 6.19 3.36
CA LEU A 3 5.48 4.74 3.41
C LEU A 3 5.61 4.15 2.00
N LYS A 4 6.22 2.98 1.90
CA LYS A 4 6.45 2.30 0.62
C LYS A 4 6.13 0.82 0.66
N ALA A 5 5.64 0.31 -0.48
CA ALA A 5 5.37 -1.10 -0.70
C ALA A 5 6.46 -1.73 -1.57
N GLY A 6 6.92 -2.90 -1.18
CA GLY A 6 7.88 -3.70 -1.94
C GLY A 6 7.20 -4.79 -2.74
N ILE A 7 7.50 -4.87 -4.03
CA ILE A 7 7.01 -5.94 -4.90
C ILE A 7 8.02 -7.06 -4.90
N VAL A 8 7.59 -8.24 -4.47
CA VAL A 8 8.42 -9.46 -4.40
C VAL A 8 7.81 -10.58 -5.24
N GLY A 9 8.64 -11.48 -5.70
CA GLY A 9 8.22 -12.66 -6.45
C GLY A 9 9.43 -13.42 -6.97
N LEU A 10 9.24 -14.70 -7.26
CA LEU A 10 10.24 -15.52 -7.91
C LEU A 10 10.49 -15.04 -9.36
N PRO A 11 11.61 -15.43 -9.98
CA PRO A 11 11.82 -15.15 -11.39
C PRO A 11 10.71 -15.70 -12.28
N ASN A 12 10.38 -14.99 -13.37
CA ASN A 12 9.41 -15.40 -14.39
C ASN A 12 7.95 -15.53 -13.92
N VAL A 13 7.56 -14.82 -12.87
CA VAL A 13 6.18 -14.75 -12.40
C VAL A 13 5.38 -13.57 -12.98
N GLY A 14 6.05 -12.69 -13.74
CA GLY A 14 5.45 -11.46 -14.29
C GLY A 14 5.66 -10.21 -13.44
N LYS A 15 6.50 -10.29 -12.41
CA LYS A 15 6.79 -9.17 -11.48
C LYS A 15 7.32 -7.93 -12.19
N SER A 16 8.32 -8.08 -13.06
CA SER A 16 8.92 -6.95 -13.79
C SER A 16 7.95 -6.32 -14.79
N THR A 17 7.16 -7.13 -15.48
CA THR A 17 6.12 -6.64 -16.40
C THR A 17 5.10 -5.80 -15.63
N LEU A 18 4.65 -6.30 -14.49
CA LEU A 18 3.68 -5.60 -13.65
C LEU A 18 4.26 -4.30 -13.09
N PHE A 19 5.49 -4.32 -12.57
CA PHE A 19 6.17 -3.13 -12.08
C PHE A 19 6.31 -2.05 -13.16
N ASN A 20 6.70 -2.44 -14.37
CA ASN A 20 6.82 -1.52 -15.49
C ASN A 20 5.46 -0.90 -15.89
N CYS A 21 4.38 -1.69 -15.86
CA CYS A 21 3.03 -1.18 -16.10
C CYS A 21 2.59 -0.17 -15.04
N LEU A 22 2.95 -0.39 -13.78
CA LEU A 22 2.63 0.53 -12.67
C LEU A 22 3.42 1.84 -12.77
N SER A 23 4.70 1.76 -13.10
CA SER A 23 5.66 2.87 -13.02
C SER A 23 5.82 3.66 -14.31
N SER A 24 5.25 3.20 -15.43
CA SER A 24 5.41 3.87 -16.72
C SER A 24 4.71 5.24 -16.72
N ALA A 25 5.43 6.27 -17.16
CA ALA A 25 4.89 7.62 -17.27
C ALA A 25 3.68 7.68 -18.22
N LYS A 26 3.69 6.88 -19.30
CA LYS A 26 2.59 6.77 -20.25
C LYS A 26 1.33 6.18 -19.61
N ALA A 27 1.47 5.14 -18.80
CA ALA A 27 0.34 4.53 -18.09
C ALA A 27 -0.25 5.49 -17.06
N GLN A 28 0.59 6.22 -16.35
CA GLN A 28 0.15 7.22 -15.37
C GLN A 28 -0.56 8.40 -16.04
N ALA A 29 0.01 8.95 -17.10
CA ALA A 29 -0.58 10.07 -17.84
C ALA A 29 -1.97 9.74 -18.45
N ALA A 30 -2.18 8.50 -18.85
CA ALA A 30 -3.44 8.06 -19.43
C ALA A 30 -4.59 7.93 -18.43
N ASN A 31 -4.27 7.77 -17.13
CA ASN A 31 -5.26 7.69 -16.07
C ASN A 31 -5.76 9.06 -15.60
N PHE A 32 -5.04 10.12 -15.94
CA PHE A 32 -5.33 11.49 -15.51
C PHE A 32 -5.27 12.45 -16.70
N PRO A 33 -6.31 12.49 -17.55
CA PRO A 33 -6.36 13.50 -18.59
C PRO A 33 -6.29 14.89 -17.94
N PHE A 34 -5.45 15.74 -18.49
CA PHE A 34 -5.20 17.10 -18.01
C PHE A 34 -4.33 17.24 -16.73
N CYS A 35 -3.69 16.18 -16.27
CA CYS A 35 -2.72 16.25 -15.17
C CYS A 35 -1.28 16.33 -15.69
N THR A 36 -0.50 17.24 -15.09
CA THR A 36 0.95 17.18 -15.22
C THR A 36 1.47 16.24 -14.12
N ILE A 37 1.98 15.08 -14.51
CA ILE A 37 2.53 14.11 -13.57
C ILE A 37 4.05 14.20 -13.68
N ASP A 38 4.68 14.70 -12.63
CA ASP A 38 6.13 14.57 -12.43
C ASP A 38 6.40 13.18 -11.86
N ALA A 39 6.63 12.22 -12.73
CA ALA A 39 6.96 10.86 -12.32
C ALA A 39 8.39 10.81 -11.78
N GLN A 40 8.52 10.74 -10.47
CA GLN A 40 9.77 10.34 -9.84
C GLN A 40 9.87 8.80 -9.86
N MET A 41 11.11 8.30 -9.96
CA MET A 41 11.34 6.85 -9.99
C MET A 41 10.79 6.18 -8.72
N GLY A 42 9.91 5.20 -8.89
CA GLY A 42 9.27 4.49 -7.77
C GLY A 42 8.01 5.14 -7.21
N GLN A 43 7.55 6.26 -7.74
CA GLN A 43 6.27 6.85 -7.38
C GLN A 43 5.21 6.57 -8.44
N VAL A 44 4.02 6.21 -7.98
CA VAL A 44 2.85 6.01 -8.84
C VAL A 44 1.70 6.89 -8.37
N SER A 45 0.97 7.44 -9.33
CA SER A 45 -0.21 8.26 -9.04
C SER A 45 -1.39 7.38 -8.66
N VAL A 46 -2.08 7.74 -7.58
CA VAL A 46 -3.26 7.01 -7.10
C VAL A 46 -4.49 7.45 -7.89
N PRO A 47 -5.14 6.55 -8.63
CA PRO A 47 -6.38 6.86 -9.35
C PRO A 47 -7.48 7.30 -8.37
N ASP A 48 -8.10 8.45 -8.65
CA ASP A 48 -9.17 9.00 -7.79
C ASP A 48 -10.14 9.82 -8.64
N GLU A 49 -11.31 9.26 -8.90
CA GLU A 49 -12.36 9.92 -9.69
C GLU A 49 -12.90 11.19 -9.03
N ARG A 50 -12.76 11.32 -7.71
CA ARG A 50 -13.21 12.49 -6.96
C ARG A 50 -12.52 13.76 -7.43
N LEU A 51 -11.23 13.66 -7.80
CA LEU A 51 -10.47 14.79 -8.34
C LEU A 51 -11.03 15.29 -9.66
N THR A 52 -11.36 14.38 -10.56
CA THR A 52 -11.94 14.72 -11.88
C THR A 52 -13.30 15.39 -11.72
N LYS A 53 -14.17 14.86 -10.87
CA LYS A 53 -15.49 15.43 -10.62
C LYS A 53 -15.43 16.80 -9.96
N LEU A 54 -14.52 16.99 -9.00
CA LEU A 54 -14.29 18.30 -8.40
C LEU A 54 -13.73 19.31 -9.41
N ALA A 55 -12.84 18.88 -10.28
CA ALA A 55 -12.30 19.73 -11.35
C ALA A 55 -13.36 20.20 -12.34
N GLU A 56 -14.37 19.38 -12.63
CA GLU A 56 -15.52 19.78 -13.48
C GLU A 56 -16.33 20.90 -12.85
N ILE A 57 -16.34 21.02 -11.53
CA ILE A 57 -17.05 22.08 -10.79
C ILE A 57 -16.16 23.33 -10.63
N VAL A 58 -14.93 23.14 -10.18
CA VAL A 58 -14.02 24.22 -9.78
C VAL A 58 -13.30 24.83 -10.96
N HIS A 59 -13.09 24.07 -12.04
CA HIS A 59 -12.29 24.45 -13.21
C HIS A 59 -10.89 24.94 -12.84
N PRO A 60 -10.08 24.10 -12.17
CA PRO A 60 -8.76 24.51 -11.68
C PRO A 60 -7.75 24.61 -12.82
N GLY A 61 -6.66 25.31 -12.56
CA GLY A 61 -5.53 25.37 -13.48
C GLY A 61 -4.81 24.02 -13.64
N ARG A 62 -4.85 23.16 -12.63
CA ARG A 62 -4.28 21.80 -12.66
C ARG A 62 -4.95 20.86 -11.66
N ILE A 63 -4.77 19.56 -11.91
CA ILE A 63 -5.17 18.49 -10.99
C ILE A 63 -3.90 17.77 -10.55
N VAL A 64 -3.73 17.56 -9.24
CA VAL A 64 -2.58 16.87 -8.67
C VAL A 64 -3.06 15.65 -7.88
N PRO A 65 -2.86 14.42 -8.39
CA PRO A 65 -3.25 13.21 -7.68
C PRO A 65 -2.34 12.93 -6.48
N ALA A 66 -2.82 12.11 -5.55
CA ALA A 66 -1.97 11.51 -4.53
C ALA A 66 -0.98 10.55 -5.16
N VAL A 67 0.14 10.33 -4.50
CA VAL A 67 1.19 9.40 -4.94
C VAL A 67 1.42 8.32 -3.90
N CYS A 68 1.89 7.17 -4.38
CA CYS A 68 2.25 6.02 -3.58
C CYS A 68 3.65 5.55 -4.00
N ASP A 69 4.49 5.23 -3.03
CA ASP A 69 5.84 4.75 -3.29
C ASP A 69 5.84 3.22 -3.42
N ILE A 70 6.41 2.73 -4.51
CA ILE A 70 6.60 1.30 -4.77
C ILE A 70 8.07 1.01 -5.09
N VAL A 71 8.53 -0.16 -4.68
CA VAL A 71 9.90 -0.61 -4.91
C VAL A 71 9.87 -1.99 -5.54
N ASP A 72 10.58 -2.15 -6.67
CA ASP A 72 10.83 -3.48 -7.24
C ASP A 72 11.98 -4.13 -6.48
N ILE A 73 11.67 -5.18 -5.72
CA ILE A 73 12.68 -5.90 -4.96
C ILE A 73 13.25 -7.01 -5.83
N ALA A 74 14.53 -6.91 -6.12
CA ALA A 74 15.25 -7.91 -6.94
C ALA A 74 15.16 -9.31 -6.32
N GLY A 75 15.06 -10.31 -7.19
CA GLY A 75 14.67 -11.67 -6.89
C GLY A 75 15.32 -12.35 -5.70
N LEU A 76 14.51 -13.10 -4.98
CA LEU A 76 14.94 -13.98 -3.91
C LEU A 76 15.82 -15.11 -4.46
N VAL A 77 16.96 -15.33 -3.81
CA VAL A 77 17.75 -16.54 -3.97
C VAL A 77 17.43 -17.47 -2.80
N LYS A 78 17.20 -18.73 -3.09
CA LYS A 78 17.06 -19.78 -2.07
C LYS A 78 18.28 -19.75 -1.15
N GLY A 79 18.08 -19.73 0.18
CA GLY A 79 19.16 -19.55 1.14
C GLY A 79 19.41 -18.09 1.56
N ALA A 80 18.54 -17.15 1.17
CA ALA A 80 18.67 -15.73 1.50
C ALA A 80 18.79 -15.46 3.02
N SER A 81 18.08 -16.21 3.84
CA SER A 81 18.12 -16.11 5.32
C SER A 81 19.47 -16.45 5.91
N LYS A 82 20.29 -17.25 5.20
CA LYS A 82 21.65 -17.61 5.58
C LYS A 82 22.73 -16.64 5.10
N GLY A 83 22.31 -15.55 4.42
CA GLY A 83 23.22 -14.54 3.91
C GLY A 83 23.98 -14.95 2.65
N GLU A 84 23.51 -15.96 1.93
CA GLU A 84 24.12 -16.42 0.70
C GLU A 84 23.74 -15.51 -0.49
N GLY A 85 24.72 -15.16 -1.32
CA GLY A 85 24.53 -14.37 -2.53
C GLY A 85 23.89 -12.99 -2.26
N LEU A 86 22.84 -12.65 -3.01
CA LEU A 86 22.08 -11.41 -2.86
C LEU A 86 21.05 -11.43 -1.71
N GLY A 87 21.06 -12.50 -0.90
CA GLY A 87 20.06 -12.69 0.15
C GLY A 87 19.99 -11.59 1.20
N ASN A 88 21.14 -11.08 1.66
CA ASN A 88 21.19 -9.97 2.61
C ASN A 88 20.65 -8.67 2.02
N GLN A 89 20.87 -8.41 0.75
CA GLN A 89 20.33 -7.26 0.05
C GLN A 89 18.81 -7.36 -0.10
N PHE A 90 18.31 -8.52 -0.48
CA PHE A 90 16.88 -8.81 -0.58
C PHE A 90 16.16 -8.57 0.76
N LEU A 91 16.69 -9.16 1.84
CA LEU A 91 16.13 -8.99 3.19
C LEU A 91 16.20 -7.54 3.67
N GLY A 92 17.29 -6.83 3.37
CA GLY A 92 17.46 -5.41 3.68
C GLY A 92 16.43 -4.54 2.95
N ASN A 93 16.19 -4.80 1.67
CA ASN A 93 15.20 -4.08 0.88
C ASN A 93 13.78 -4.30 1.40
N ILE A 94 13.43 -5.53 1.80
CA ILE A 94 12.13 -5.82 2.44
C ILE A 94 12.01 -5.09 3.78
N ARG A 95 13.08 -5.06 4.57
CA ARG A 95 13.07 -4.38 5.88
C ARG A 95 12.70 -2.90 5.76
N GLU A 96 13.12 -2.24 4.71
CA GLU A 96 12.82 -0.84 4.43
C GLU A 96 11.39 -0.58 3.95
N CYS A 97 10.66 -1.62 3.54
CA CYS A 97 9.28 -1.51 3.08
C CYS A 97 8.29 -1.62 4.23
N ASP A 98 7.14 -0.98 4.07
CA ASP A 98 6.05 -0.99 5.07
C ASP A 98 4.97 -2.01 4.75
N ALA A 99 4.90 -2.48 3.51
CA ALA A 99 4.01 -3.52 3.03
C ALA A 99 4.67 -4.34 1.93
N ILE A 100 4.18 -5.55 1.72
CA ILE A 100 4.70 -6.50 0.73
C ILE A 100 3.61 -6.80 -0.29
N ILE A 101 3.95 -6.68 -1.57
CA ILE A 101 3.13 -7.11 -2.68
C ILE A 101 3.76 -8.38 -3.25
N HIS A 102 3.16 -9.51 -2.96
CA HIS A 102 3.69 -10.81 -3.32
C HIS A 102 3.05 -11.30 -4.61
N VAL A 103 3.80 -11.28 -5.71
CA VAL A 103 3.34 -11.71 -7.03
C VAL A 103 3.55 -13.20 -7.20
N LEU A 104 2.48 -13.93 -7.52
CA LEU A 104 2.46 -15.37 -7.73
C LEU A 104 2.05 -15.69 -9.17
N ARG A 105 2.78 -16.62 -9.80
CA ARG A 105 2.43 -17.10 -11.12
C ARG A 105 1.26 -18.09 -11.04
N CYS A 106 0.15 -17.73 -11.66
CA CYS A 106 -1.08 -18.51 -11.73
C CYS A 106 -1.54 -18.76 -13.17
N PHE A 107 -0.58 -18.99 -14.08
CA PHE A 107 -0.84 -19.25 -15.50
C PHE A 107 0.15 -20.27 -16.05
N ASP A 108 -0.30 -21.01 -17.06
CA ASP A 108 0.53 -21.92 -17.84
C ASP A 108 0.99 -21.23 -19.13
N ASN A 109 2.29 -21.27 -19.39
CA ASN A 109 2.86 -20.80 -20.66
C ASN A 109 4.17 -21.56 -20.92
N GLY A 110 4.14 -22.47 -21.89
CA GLY A 110 5.30 -23.30 -22.25
C GLY A 110 6.52 -22.52 -22.77
N ASN A 111 6.32 -21.28 -23.19
CA ASN A 111 7.41 -20.39 -23.63
C ASN A 111 8.08 -19.64 -22.47
N ILE A 112 7.47 -19.64 -21.29
CA ILE A 112 8.01 -19.01 -20.09
C ILE A 112 8.34 -20.10 -19.08
N VAL A 113 9.64 -20.33 -18.89
CA VAL A 113 10.12 -21.36 -17.96
C VAL A 113 9.93 -20.91 -16.52
N HIS A 114 9.35 -21.77 -15.69
CA HIS A 114 9.36 -21.58 -14.25
C HIS A 114 10.70 -22.06 -13.67
N VAL A 115 11.25 -21.33 -12.69
CA VAL A 115 12.54 -21.64 -12.07
C VAL A 115 12.59 -23.04 -11.43
N ASP A 116 11.48 -23.54 -10.92
CA ASP A 116 11.35 -24.89 -10.35
C ASP A 116 10.73 -25.93 -11.34
N GLY A 117 10.61 -25.56 -12.60
CA GLY A 117 10.19 -26.46 -13.68
C GLY A 117 8.68 -26.71 -13.80
N SER A 118 7.87 -26.24 -12.87
CA SER A 118 6.41 -26.35 -12.90
C SER A 118 5.72 -25.16 -12.24
N VAL A 119 4.46 -24.92 -12.61
CA VAL A 119 3.65 -23.87 -11.99
C VAL A 119 2.99 -24.40 -10.72
N ASP A 120 3.33 -23.82 -9.59
CA ASP A 120 2.75 -24.13 -8.29
C ASP A 120 2.81 -22.86 -7.41
N PRO A 121 1.75 -22.04 -7.40
CA PRO A 121 1.78 -20.76 -6.68
C PRO A 121 1.87 -20.92 -5.16
N VAL A 122 1.35 -21.99 -4.58
CA VAL A 122 1.45 -22.25 -3.14
C VAL A 122 2.89 -22.58 -2.75
N ARG A 123 3.57 -23.41 -3.52
CA ARG A 123 5.00 -23.69 -3.33
C ARG A 123 5.83 -22.40 -3.45
N ASP A 124 5.58 -21.59 -4.47
CA ASP A 124 6.29 -20.33 -4.70
C ASP A 124 6.10 -19.36 -3.54
N LYS A 125 4.88 -19.27 -3.00
CA LYS A 125 4.58 -18.51 -1.79
C LYS A 125 5.40 -19.02 -0.60
N GLU A 126 5.42 -20.32 -0.37
CA GLU A 126 6.13 -20.93 0.75
C GLU A 126 7.64 -20.73 0.68
N ILE A 127 8.24 -20.69 -0.50
CA ILE A 127 9.67 -20.43 -0.68
C ILE A 127 10.04 -19.05 -0.11
N ILE A 128 9.30 -18.02 -0.44
CA ILE A 128 9.54 -16.65 0.06
C ILE A 128 9.19 -16.56 1.54
N ASP A 129 8.05 -17.07 1.95
CA ASP A 129 7.60 -17.05 3.34
C ASP A 129 8.62 -17.72 4.26
N THR A 130 9.16 -18.88 3.86
CA THR A 130 10.16 -19.61 4.64
C THR A 130 11.43 -18.79 4.87
N GLU A 131 11.94 -18.14 3.83
CA GLU A 131 13.14 -17.31 3.97
C GLU A 131 12.93 -16.11 4.92
N LEU A 132 11.77 -15.46 4.83
CA LEU A 132 11.41 -14.35 5.72
C LEU A 132 11.17 -14.84 7.16
N GLN A 133 10.49 -15.97 7.34
CA GLN A 133 10.21 -16.58 8.64
C GLN A 133 11.49 -17.04 9.34
N LEU A 134 12.44 -17.63 8.61
CA LEU A 134 13.73 -18.05 9.17
C LEU A 134 14.54 -16.85 9.63
N LYS A 135 14.52 -15.75 8.91
CA LYS A 135 15.18 -14.50 9.33
C LYS A 135 14.53 -13.91 10.57
N ASP A 136 13.22 -13.92 10.64
CA ASP A 136 12.49 -13.46 11.82
C ASP A 136 12.74 -14.34 13.03
N LEU A 137 12.80 -15.66 12.85
CA LEU A 137 13.13 -16.60 13.93
C LEU A 137 14.51 -16.30 14.52
N GLU A 138 15.51 -16.06 13.69
CA GLU A 138 16.83 -15.62 14.14
C GLU A 138 16.77 -14.34 14.96
N THR A 139 16.05 -13.33 14.47
CA THR A 139 15.85 -12.05 15.16
C THR A 139 15.17 -12.25 16.53
N VAL A 140 14.10 -13.04 16.55
CA VAL A 140 13.34 -13.35 17.78
C VAL A 140 14.21 -14.09 18.79
N GLU A 141 14.94 -15.12 18.39
CA GLU A 141 15.82 -15.89 19.28
C GLU A 141 16.95 -15.02 19.87
N ASN A 142 17.54 -14.15 19.05
CA ASN A 142 18.58 -13.23 19.53
C ASN A 142 18.03 -12.23 20.56
N ARG A 143 16.81 -11.72 20.34
CA ARG A 143 16.15 -10.82 21.30
C ARG A 143 15.76 -11.54 22.59
N ILE A 144 15.30 -12.77 22.52
CA ILE A 144 15.01 -13.60 23.70
C ILE A 144 16.24 -13.74 24.58
N LYS A 145 17.39 -14.03 24.00
CA LYS A 145 18.66 -14.13 24.72
C LYS A 145 19.04 -12.86 25.50
N ARG A 146 18.69 -11.70 24.97
CA ARG A 146 18.97 -10.39 25.56
C ARG A 146 18.02 -10.06 26.71
N VAL A 147 16.74 -10.40 26.57
CA VAL A 147 15.69 -9.91 27.46
C VAL A 147 15.28 -10.91 28.52
N GLU A 148 15.55 -12.21 28.33
CA GLU A 148 15.08 -13.31 29.18
C GLU A 148 15.48 -13.14 30.64
N LYS A 149 16.73 -12.84 30.92
CA LYS A 149 17.22 -12.69 32.29
C LYS A 149 16.54 -11.53 33.02
N VAL A 150 16.41 -10.39 32.35
CA VAL A 150 15.78 -9.20 32.92
C VAL A 150 14.27 -9.42 33.14
N ALA A 151 13.62 -10.10 32.22
CA ALA A 151 12.18 -10.42 32.31
C ALA A 151 11.90 -11.39 33.49
N LYS A 152 12.73 -12.40 33.69
CA LYS A 152 12.57 -13.41 34.75
C LYS A 152 12.86 -12.89 36.16
N VAL A 153 13.72 -11.89 36.30
CA VAL A 153 14.01 -11.23 37.59
C VAL A 153 12.84 -10.39 38.11
N GLY A 154 11.97 -9.91 37.23
CA GLY A 154 10.66 -9.37 37.59
C GLY A 154 10.61 -7.91 37.99
N GLY A 155 11.62 -7.10 37.68
CA GLY A 155 11.64 -5.66 38.00
C GLY A 155 11.28 -4.73 36.84
N ASP A 156 11.35 -5.23 35.61
CA ASP A 156 11.10 -4.45 34.37
C ASP A 156 9.86 -4.94 33.67
N LYS A 157 8.80 -4.13 33.71
CA LYS A 157 7.52 -4.43 33.08
C LYS A 157 7.65 -4.54 31.55
N ASN A 158 8.43 -3.66 30.93
CA ASN A 158 8.61 -3.66 29.47
C ASN A 158 9.37 -4.91 28.99
N ALA A 159 10.40 -5.33 29.73
CA ALA A 159 11.12 -6.56 29.43
C ALA A 159 10.22 -7.79 29.52
N LYS A 160 9.31 -7.84 30.50
CA LYS A 160 8.34 -8.92 30.63
C LYS A 160 7.36 -8.97 29.45
N ILE A 161 6.82 -7.82 29.03
CA ILE A 161 5.92 -7.71 27.87
C ILE A 161 6.64 -8.17 26.60
N GLU A 162 7.85 -7.70 26.36
CA GLU A 162 8.66 -8.10 25.22
C GLU A 162 8.94 -9.61 25.21
N TYR A 163 9.33 -10.16 26.34
CA TYR A 163 9.65 -11.59 26.47
C TYR A 163 8.43 -12.48 26.17
N GLU A 164 7.28 -12.17 26.72
CA GLU A 164 6.04 -12.94 26.48
C GLU A 164 5.60 -12.85 25.01
N LEU A 165 5.72 -11.68 24.40
CA LEU A 165 5.42 -11.48 22.98
C LEU A 165 6.40 -12.25 22.07
N LEU A 166 7.70 -12.22 22.39
CA LEU A 166 8.73 -12.96 21.67
C LEU A 166 8.50 -14.47 21.71
N LEU A 167 8.05 -15.01 22.84
CA LEU A 167 7.73 -16.44 22.95
C LEU A 167 6.57 -16.84 22.03
N ARG A 168 5.56 -15.99 21.92
CA ARG A 168 4.44 -16.22 21.00
C ARG A 168 4.87 -16.15 19.54
N TYR A 169 5.73 -15.20 19.19
CA TYR A 169 6.31 -15.11 17.85
C TYR A 169 7.17 -16.34 17.52
N LYS A 170 8.01 -16.77 18.45
CA LYS A 170 8.84 -17.97 18.29
C LYS A 170 7.99 -19.20 17.98
N GLU A 171 6.93 -19.42 18.76
CA GLU A 171 6.02 -20.55 18.57
C GLU A 171 5.38 -20.53 17.16
N ALA A 172 4.86 -19.40 16.72
CA ALA A 172 4.27 -19.26 15.39
C ALA A 172 5.29 -19.53 14.28
N LEU A 173 6.47 -18.94 14.37
CA LEU A 173 7.53 -19.10 13.35
C LEU A 173 8.05 -20.54 13.29
N GLU A 174 8.21 -21.23 14.42
CA GLU A 174 8.59 -22.63 14.46
C GLU A 174 7.54 -23.57 13.85
N GLN A 175 6.28 -23.15 13.85
CA GLN A 175 5.18 -23.88 13.19
C GLN A 175 5.06 -23.54 11.70
N GLY A 176 5.98 -22.76 11.13
CA GLY A 176 5.92 -22.33 9.73
C GLY A 176 4.89 -21.26 9.46
N LYS A 177 4.45 -20.53 10.47
CA LYS A 177 3.52 -19.41 10.35
C LYS A 177 4.28 -18.07 10.41
N SER A 178 3.78 -17.10 9.68
CA SER A 178 4.32 -15.74 9.74
C SER A 178 3.96 -15.05 11.06
N ALA A 179 4.82 -14.14 11.52
CA ALA A 179 4.61 -13.41 12.76
C ALA A 179 3.30 -12.60 12.79
N ARG A 180 2.77 -12.19 11.63
CA ARG A 180 1.48 -11.50 11.52
C ARG A 180 0.29 -12.30 12.04
N THR A 181 0.42 -13.62 12.18
CA THR A 181 -0.63 -14.47 12.77
C THR A 181 -0.76 -14.28 14.28
N VAL A 182 0.25 -13.71 14.93
CA VAL A 182 0.23 -13.33 16.34
C VAL A 182 -0.31 -11.92 16.47
N VAL A 183 -1.49 -11.77 17.07
CA VAL A 183 -2.12 -10.47 17.26
C VAL A 183 -1.71 -9.87 18.59
N PRO A 184 -1.13 -8.66 18.62
CA PRO A 184 -0.89 -7.94 19.87
C PRO A 184 -2.20 -7.72 20.65
N GLN A 185 -2.16 -7.89 21.96
CA GLN A 185 -3.37 -7.87 22.82
C GLN A 185 -3.69 -6.48 23.37
N ASN A 186 -2.74 -5.54 23.31
CA ASN A 186 -2.88 -4.18 23.83
C ASN A 186 -1.86 -3.23 23.18
N GLU A 187 -1.96 -1.95 23.48
CA GLU A 187 -1.08 -0.91 22.93
C GLU A 187 0.39 -1.11 23.30
N ASP A 188 0.69 -1.62 24.49
CA ASP A 188 2.06 -1.87 24.95
C ASP A 188 2.71 -2.97 24.10
N GLU A 189 1.97 -4.03 23.79
CA GLU A 189 2.43 -5.08 22.89
C GLU A 189 2.58 -4.59 21.45
N GLU A 190 1.66 -3.77 20.96
CA GLU A 190 1.76 -3.15 19.61
C GLU A 190 3.01 -2.30 19.47
N THR A 191 3.29 -1.46 20.47
CA THR A 191 4.50 -0.63 20.50
C THR A 191 5.75 -1.49 20.51
N CYS A 192 5.76 -2.54 21.32
CA CYS A 192 6.87 -3.49 21.41
C CYS A 192 7.09 -4.23 20.08
N ALA A 193 6.02 -4.69 19.45
CA ALA A 193 6.06 -5.37 18.15
C ALA A 193 6.68 -4.48 17.06
N HIS A 194 6.30 -3.21 17.00
CA HIS A 194 6.88 -2.25 16.05
C HIS A 194 8.39 -2.08 16.20
N GLN A 195 8.88 -2.11 17.42
CA GLN A 195 10.32 -1.96 17.73
C GLN A 195 11.16 -3.19 17.35
N MET A 196 10.55 -4.32 17.09
CA MET A 196 11.25 -5.54 16.68
C MET A 196 11.63 -5.55 15.20
N PHE A 197 10.94 -4.79 14.35
CA PHE A 197 11.15 -4.72 12.90
C PHE A 197 11.16 -6.09 12.22
N LEU A 198 10.23 -6.96 12.61
CA LEU A 198 10.08 -8.26 11.96
C LEU A 198 9.58 -8.11 10.52
N LEU A 199 10.05 -8.99 9.65
CA LEU A 199 9.69 -8.98 8.23
C LEU A 199 8.27 -9.51 7.99
N THR A 200 7.90 -10.58 8.69
CA THR A 200 6.63 -11.27 8.50
C THR A 200 5.46 -10.69 9.29
N THR A 201 5.66 -9.61 10.03
CA THR A 201 4.57 -8.79 10.61
C THR A 201 4.02 -7.79 9.61
N LYS A 202 4.75 -7.48 8.55
CA LYS A 202 4.33 -6.51 7.52
C LYS A 202 3.06 -7.00 6.82
N PRO A 203 2.11 -6.08 6.51
CA PRO A 203 0.92 -6.43 5.74
C PRO A 203 1.32 -6.95 4.35
N VAL A 204 0.59 -7.94 3.85
CA VAL A 204 0.83 -8.59 2.56
C VAL A 204 -0.42 -8.55 1.70
N LEU A 205 -0.24 -8.19 0.43
CA LEU A 205 -1.21 -8.42 -0.64
C LEU A 205 -0.64 -9.47 -1.58
N TYR A 206 -1.37 -10.57 -1.76
CA TYR A 206 -1.05 -11.59 -2.76
C TYR A 206 -1.65 -11.19 -4.11
N VAL A 207 -0.81 -11.08 -5.12
CA VAL A 207 -1.22 -10.78 -6.50
C VAL A 207 -1.06 -12.04 -7.34
N CYS A 208 -2.18 -12.64 -7.70
CA CYS A 208 -2.22 -13.79 -8.60
C CYS A 208 -2.18 -13.31 -10.04
N ASN A 209 -1.03 -13.47 -10.69
CA ASN A 209 -0.85 -13.16 -12.10
C ASN A 209 -1.35 -14.32 -12.94
N VAL A 210 -2.44 -14.07 -13.67
CA VAL A 210 -3.14 -15.06 -14.50
C VAL A 210 -2.98 -14.77 -16.00
N ASP A 211 -3.41 -15.69 -16.84
CA ASP A 211 -3.59 -15.45 -18.27
C ASP A 211 -4.73 -14.44 -18.53
N ASP A 212 -4.77 -13.88 -19.72
CA ASP A 212 -5.75 -12.86 -20.11
C ASP A 212 -7.20 -13.34 -20.00
N THR A 213 -7.48 -14.60 -20.35
CA THR A 213 -8.81 -15.19 -20.25
C THR A 213 -9.30 -15.38 -18.82
N SER A 214 -8.41 -15.44 -17.85
CA SER A 214 -8.70 -15.62 -16.42
C SER A 214 -8.69 -14.31 -15.62
N ALA A 215 -8.45 -13.17 -16.27
CA ALA A 215 -8.28 -11.87 -15.59
C ALA A 215 -9.51 -11.43 -14.79
N ALA A 216 -10.71 -11.73 -15.28
CA ALA A 216 -11.96 -11.33 -14.63
C ALA A 216 -12.41 -12.28 -13.51
N THR A 217 -12.20 -13.58 -13.68
CA THR A 217 -12.81 -14.61 -12.82
C THR A 217 -11.80 -15.50 -12.06
N GLY A 218 -10.53 -15.46 -12.45
CA GLY A 218 -9.49 -16.33 -11.90
C GLY A 218 -9.51 -17.74 -12.52
N ASN A 219 -8.79 -18.65 -11.89
CA ASN A 219 -8.63 -20.05 -12.32
C ASN A 219 -8.35 -20.96 -11.12
N ALA A 220 -8.06 -22.23 -11.38
CA ALA A 220 -7.78 -23.22 -10.34
C ALA A 220 -6.54 -22.88 -9.50
N TYR A 221 -5.51 -22.26 -10.08
CA TYR A 221 -4.33 -21.81 -9.35
C TYR A 221 -4.68 -20.73 -8.33
N VAL A 222 -5.53 -19.78 -8.69
CA VAL A 222 -6.02 -18.73 -7.78
C VAL A 222 -6.76 -19.32 -6.59
N GLU A 223 -7.60 -20.33 -6.82
CA GLU A 223 -8.34 -21.01 -5.76
C GLU A 223 -7.41 -21.78 -4.81
N GLN A 224 -6.31 -22.34 -5.30
CA GLN A 224 -5.28 -22.97 -4.46
C GLN A 224 -4.62 -21.93 -3.54
N VAL A 225 -4.29 -20.75 -4.05
CA VAL A 225 -3.73 -19.65 -3.25
C VAL A 225 -4.76 -19.17 -2.23
N ARG A 226 -6.00 -18.96 -2.64
CA ARG A 226 -7.08 -18.50 -1.77
C ARG A 226 -7.25 -19.43 -0.56
N LYS A 227 -7.22 -20.74 -0.79
CA LYS A 227 -7.27 -21.74 0.27
C LYS A 227 -6.03 -21.69 1.18
N ALA A 228 -4.84 -21.52 0.60
CA ALA A 228 -3.59 -21.49 1.35
C ALA A 228 -3.46 -20.27 2.28
N ILE A 229 -4.18 -19.20 2.01
CA ILE A 229 -4.15 -17.96 2.81
C ILE A 229 -5.38 -17.74 3.69
N GLU A 230 -6.27 -18.72 3.80
CA GLU A 230 -7.50 -18.61 4.62
C GLU A 230 -7.20 -18.23 6.07
N ASP A 231 -6.11 -18.74 6.65
CA ASP A 231 -5.69 -18.48 8.02
C ASP A 231 -4.89 -17.17 8.18
N GLU A 232 -4.57 -16.51 7.08
CA GLU A 232 -3.88 -15.24 7.09
C GLU A 232 -4.89 -14.09 6.94
N ASP A 233 -4.72 -13.03 7.69
CA ASP A 233 -5.44 -11.79 7.47
C ASP A 233 -4.81 -11.01 6.30
N ALA A 234 -4.87 -11.60 5.11
CA ALA A 234 -4.25 -11.09 3.90
C ALA A 234 -5.25 -11.00 2.75
N GLN A 235 -5.05 -10.00 1.91
CA GLN A 235 -5.86 -9.79 0.71
C GLN A 235 -5.26 -10.53 -0.48
N LEU A 236 -6.12 -10.92 -1.42
CA LEU A 236 -5.75 -11.52 -2.69
C LEU A 236 -6.35 -10.70 -3.83
N MET A 237 -5.56 -10.47 -4.85
CA MET A 237 -5.97 -9.77 -6.08
C MET A 237 -5.62 -10.63 -7.30
N ILE A 238 -6.50 -10.64 -8.28
CA ILE A 238 -6.29 -11.29 -9.57
C ILE A 238 -5.96 -10.22 -10.59
N ILE A 239 -4.85 -10.40 -11.31
CA ILE A 239 -4.40 -9.49 -12.36
C ILE A 239 -3.77 -10.30 -13.49
N SER A 240 -3.89 -9.82 -14.73
CA SER A 240 -3.11 -10.32 -15.85
C SER A 240 -2.07 -9.27 -16.26
N ALA A 241 -0.81 -9.53 -15.95
CA ALA A 241 0.28 -8.62 -16.30
C ALA A 241 0.39 -8.42 -17.82
N GLN A 242 0.12 -9.45 -18.61
CA GLN A 242 0.10 -9.34 -20.06
C GLN A 242 -1.04 -8.42 -20.55
N THR A 243 -2.22 -8.57 -20.00
CA THR A 243 -3.36 -7.67 -20.28
C THR A 243 -3.03 -6.23 -19.94
N GLU A 244 -2.39 -5.98 -18.80
CA GLU A 244 -1.98 -4.64 -18.38
C GLU A 244 -0.92 -4.05 -19.32
N ALA A 245 0.01 -4.87 -19.82
CA ALA A 245 0.99 -4.46 -20.82
C ALA A 245 0.30 -4.08 -22.14
N ASP A 246 -0.69 -4.83 -22.58
CA ASP A 246 -1.48 -4.56 -23.79
C ASP A 246 -2.29 -3.24 -23.63
N ILE A 247 -2.89 -3.03 -22.47
CA ILE A 247 -3.59 -1.77 -22.15
C ILE A 247 -2.64 -0.57 -22.20
N ALA A 248 -1.43 -0.71 -21.70
CA ALA A 248 -0.43 0.35 -21.67
C ALA A 248 0.02 0.79 -23.07
N GLU A 249 -0.11 -0.05 -24.08
CA GLU A 249 0.19 0.28 -25.48
C GLU A 249 -0.92 1.09 -26.17
N LEU A 250 -2.12 1.13 -25.61
CA LEU A 250 -3.24 1.89 -26.17
C LEU A 250 -3.04 3.39 -25.93
N GLU A 251 -3.40 4.20 -26.92
CA GLU A 251 -3.10 5.64 -26.92
C GLU A 251 -4.20 6.49 -26.29
N THR A 252 -5.48 6.11 -26.51
CA THR A 252 -6.62 6.91 -26.08
C THR A 252 -7.36 6.27 -24.89
N TYR A 253 -8.01 7.12 -24.12
CA TYR A 253 -8.88 6.67 -23.01
C TYR A 253 -10.03 5.80 -23.52
N GLU A 254 -10.64 6.16 -24.64
CA GLU A 254 -11.74 5.42 -25.27
C GLU A 254 -11.30 4.02 -25.69
N GLU A 255 -10.13 3.88 -26.31
CA GLU A 255 -9.57 2.58 -26.68
C GLU A 255 -9.36 1.69 -25.43
N LYS A 256 -8.87 2.26 -24.35
CA LYS A 256 -8.69 1.54 -23.09
C LYS A 256 -10.01 1.07 -22.50
N GLN A 257 -11.03 1.92 -22.51
CA GLN A 257 -12.35 1.55 -21.99
C GLN A 257 -12.99 0.44 -22.83
N MET A 258 -12.90 0.50 -24.15
CA MET A 258 -13.39 -0.55 -25.03
C MET A 258 -12.68 -1.88 -24.80
N PHE A 259 -11.37 -1.87 -24.61
CA PHE A 259 -10.57 -3.05 -24.32
C PHE A 259 -10.96 -3.69 -22.98
N LEU A 260 -11.17 -2.88 -21.95
CA LEU A 260 -11.62 -3.33 -20.64
C LEU A 260 -13.03 -3.94 -20.69
N GLU A 261 -13.95 -3.31 -21.41
CA GLU A 261 -15.32 -3.83 -21.59
C GLU A 261 -15.31 -5.20 -22.27
N ASP A 262 -14.50 -5.38 -23.31
CA ASP A 262 -14.35 -6.64 -24.02
C ASP A 262 -13.84 -7.79 -23.11
N LEU A 263 -13.05 -7.45 -22.11
CA LEU A 263 -12.54 -8.40 -21.10
C LEU A 263 -13.46 -8.58 -19.90
N GLY A 264 -14.57 -7.86 -19.82
CA GLY A 264 -15.48 -7.86 -18.68
C GLY A 264 -14.90 -7.17 -17.44
N LEU A 265 -13.98 -6.25 -17.62
CA LEU A 265 -13.33 -5.48 -16.55
C LEU A 265 -13.88 -4.05 -16.49
N LYS A 266 -14.14 -3.56 -15.28
CA LYS A 266 -14.61 -2.17 -15.06
C LYS A 266 -13.49 -1.15 -15.07
N GLU A 267 -12.31 -1.54 -14.58
CA GLU A 267 -11.09 -0.73 -14.55
C GLU A 267 -9.86 -1.61 -14.77
N SER A 268 -8.72 -1.00 -15.06
CA SER A 268 -7.46 -1.73 -15.22
C SER A 268 -7.04 -2.40 -13.91
N GLY A 269 -6.34 -3.53 -14.01
CA GLY A 269 -5.75 -4.20 -12.87
C GLY A 269 -4.69 -3.35 -12.17
N CYS A 270 -3.92 -2.55 -12.92
CA CYS A 270 -2.96 -1.60 -12.36
C CYS A 270 -3.63 -0.56 -11.46
N ASN A 271 -4.77 0.01 -11.89
CA ASN A 271 -5.52 0.96 -11.06
C ASN A 271 -6.01 0.31 -9.76
N ARG A 272 -6.59 -0.88 -9.86
CA ARG A 272 -7.03 -1.64 -8.69
C ARG A 272 -5.87 -1.97 -7.75
N LEU A 273 -4.72 -2.33 -8.29
CA LEU A 273 -3.53 -2.66 -7.52
C LEU A 273 -2.99 -1.43 -6.78
N ILE A 274 -2.88 -0.28 -7.43
CA ILE A 274 -2.42 0.96 -6.78
C ILE A 274 -3.35 1.35 -5.63
N LYS A 275 -4.66 1.29 -5.83
CA LYS A 275 -5.64 1.54 -4.76
C LYS A 275 -5.51 0.55 -3.60
N ALA A 276 -5.30 -0.72 -3.90
CA ALA A 276 -5.11 -1.76 -2.89
C ALA A 276 -3.80 -1.55 -2.10
N ILE A 277 -2.71 -1.18 -2.75
CA ILE A 277 -1.44 -0.83 -2.11
C ILE A 277 -1.62 0.36 -1.17
N TYR A 278 -2.28 1.40 -1.61
CA TYR A 278 -2.56 2.60 -0.85
C TYR A 278 -3.34 2.28 0.43
N SER A 279 -4.38 1.48 0.31
CA SER A 279 -5.17 0.98 1.45
C SER A 279 -4.35 0.08 2.38
N LEU A 280 -3.52 -0.82 1.82
CA LEU A 280 -2.66 -1.73 2.60
C LEU A 280 -1.65 -0.97 3.46
N LEU A 281 -1.16 0.17 2.98
CA LEU A 281 -0.28 1.07 3.72
C LEU A 281 -1.01 1.94 4.76
N ASN A 282 -2.31 1.75 4.96
CA ASN A 282 -3.16 2.58 5.80
C ASN A 282 -3.11 4.08 5.44
N LEU A 283 -3.07 4.35 4.15
CA LEU A 283 -3.09 5.70 3.62
C LEU A 283 -4.50 6.09 3.18
N GLU A 284 -4.85 7.32 3.44
CA GLU A 284 -6.08 7.96 3.00
C GLU A 284 -5.76 9.32 2.38
N THR A 285 -6.76 9.94 1.78
CA THR A 285 -6.62 11.17 1.03
C THR A 285 -7.57 12.24 1.56
N PHE A 286 -7.04 13.44 1.83
CA PHE A 286 -7.85 14.65 1.89
C PHE A 286 -7.56 15.53 0.66
N ILE A 287 -8.47 16.41 0.32
CA ILE A 287 -8.44 17.18 -0.91
C ILE A 287 -8.47 18.66 -0.59
N THR A 288 -7.65 19.44 -1.29
CA THR A 288 -7.76 20.89 -1.35
C THR A 288 -8.26 21.28 -2.74
N ALA A 289 -9.34 22.06 -2.79
CA ALA A 289 -9.98 22.47 -4.04
C ALA A 289 -9.96 24.01 -4.15
N GLY A 290 -9.32 24.51 -5.17
CA GLY A 290 -9.18 25.94 -5.44
C GLY A 290 -9.01 26.23 -6.93
N GLU A 291 -9.00 27.52 -7.27
CA GLU A 291 -8.84 27.96 -8.67
C GLU A 291 -7.49 27.58 -9.29
N MET A 292 -6.45 27.53 -8.47
CA MET A 292 -5.11 27.16 -8.95
C MET A 292 -4.97 25.67 -9.14
N GLU A 293 -5.46 24.88 -8.21
CA GLU A 293 -5.35 23.42 -8.26
C GLU A 293 -6.44 22.73 -7.44
N VAL A 294 -6.79 21.53 -7.89
CA VAL A 294 -7.45 20.49 -7.09
C VAL A 294 -6.39 19.44 -6.81
N LYS A 295 -6.06 19.27 -5.54
CA LYS A 295 -4.95 18.40 -5.12
C LYS A 295 -5.38 17.40 -4.05
N ALA A 296 -5.00 16.16 -4.26
CA ALA A 296 -5.09 15.10 -3.28
C ALA A 296 -3.82 15.06 -2.43
N TRP A 297 -4.00 14.97 -1.12
CA TRP A 297 -2.94 14.89 -0.14
C TRP A 297 -3.02 13.57 0.60
N THR A 298 -1.90 12.87 0.70
CA THR A 298 -1.80 11.60 1.40
C THR A 298 -1.58 11.81 2.89
N TYR A 299 -2.35 11.11 3.72
CA TYR A 299 -2.15 11.07 5.16
C TYR A 299 -2.38 9.65 5.68
N ARG A 300 -1.94 9.40 6.89
CA ARG A 300 -2.16 8.09 7.55
C ARG A 300 -3.53 8.06 8.19
N LYS A 301 -4.26 6.99 7.95
CA LYS A 301 -5.57 6.75 8.56
C LYS A 301 -5.51 6.96 10.07
N GLY A 302 -6.48 7.69 10.61
CA GLY A 302 -6.54 8.03 12.03
C GLY A 302 -5.86 9.34 12.41
N TRP A 303 -5.19 10.01 11.47
CA TRP A 303 -4.59 11.31 11.73
C TRP A 303 -5.63 12.39 11.96
N LYS A 304 -5.27 13.32 12.83
CA LYS A 304 -6.08 14.48 13.16
C LYS A 304 -5.75 15.67 12.26
N ALA A 305 -6.64 16.65 12.25
CA ALA A 305 -6.53 17.83 11.39
C ALA A 305 -5.17 18.55 11.45
N PRO A 306 -4.53 18.79 12.62
CA PRO A 306 -3.21 19.42 12.65
C PRO A 306 -2.13 18.61 11.93
N GLN A 307 -2.12 17.28 12.10
CA GLN A 307 -1.18 16.40 11.42
C GLN A 307 -1.37 16.45 9.90
N CYS A 308 -2.61 16.48 9.43
CA CYS A 308 -2.94 16.64 8.02
C CYS A 308 -2.52 18.02 7.47
N ALA A 309 -2.69 19.10 8.24
CA ALA A 309 -2.16 20.41 7.86
C ALA A 309 -0.64 20.36 7.68
N GLY A 310 0.06 19.61 8.53
CA GLY A 310 1.50 19.37 8.45
C GLY A 310 1.97 18.69 7.16
N VAL A 311 1.09 17.95 6.50
CA VAL A 311 1.38 17.33 5.19
C VAL A 311 1.58 18.39 4.10
N ILE A 312 0.83 19.49 4.17
CA ILE A 312 0.96 20.62 3.23
C ILE A 312 2.27 21.35 3.49
N HIS A 313 2.52 21.70 4.74
CA HIS A 313 3.75 22.34 5.19
C HIS A 313 3.93 22.10 6.70
N THR A 314 5.16 21.84 7.14
CA THR A 314 5.44 21.52 8.55
C THR A 314 5.01 22.62 9.54
N ASP A 315 5.10 23.88 9.12
CA ASP A 315 4.67 25.00 9.97
C ASP A 315 3.15 25.08 10.14
N PHE A 316 2.38 24.45 9.25
CA PHE A 316 0.93 24.43 9.33
C PHE A 316 0.41 23.59 10.50
N GLU A 317 1.14 22.54 10.86
CA GLU A 317 0.82 21.76 12.06
C GLU A 317 0.95 22.62 13.34
N LYS A 318 2.04 23.36 13.45
CA LYS A 318 2.30 24.25 14.59
C LYS A 318 1.36 25.44 14.64
N GLY A 319 1.07 26.02 13.49
CA GLY A 319 0.21 27.19 13.34
C GLY A 319 -1.29 26.88 13.26
N PHE A 320 -1.68 25.61 13.38
CA PHE A 320 -3.07 25.19 13.21
C PHE A 320 -4.01 25.86 14.22
N ILE A 321 -5.07 26.50 13.71
CA ILE A 321 -6.15 27.07 14.50
C ILE A 321 -7.39 26.21 14.36
N ARG A 322 -7.87 26.00 13.14
CA ARG A 322 -9.06 25.24 12.79
C ARG A 322 -9.03 24.80 11.35
N ALA A 323 -9.84 23.83 11.01
CA ALA A 323 -10.08 23.38 9.63
C ALA A 323 -11.53 23.60 9.25
N GLU A 324 -11.78 24.11 8.06
CA GLU A 324 -13.09 24.08 7.42
C GLU A 324 -13.16 22.81 6.59
N VAL A 325 -14.17 21.97 6.85
CA VAL A 325 -14.31 20.66 6.24
C VAL A 325 -15.62 20.56 5.50
N ILE A 326 -15.55 20.12 4.25
CA ILE A 326 -16.70 19.77 3.42
C ILE A 326 -16.58 18.31 3.04
N LYS A 327 -17.66 17.55 3.23
CA LYS A 327 -17.72 16.17 2.74
C LYS A 327 -17.81 16.18 1.23
N TYR A 328 -17.08 15.24 0.58
CA TYR A 328 -17.07 15.14 -0.87
C TYR A 328 -18.47 15.07 -1.47
N ASP A 329 -19.34 14.22 -0.95
CA ASP A 329 -20.70 14.06 -1.45
C ASP A 329 -21.53 15.34 -1.35
N ASP A 330 -21.34 16.13 -0.30
CA ASP A 330 -21.99 17.43 -0.14
C ASP A 330 -21.48 18.46 -1.18
N TYR A 331 -20.19 18.46 -1.44
CA TYR A 331 -19.60 19.33 -2.46
C TYR A 331 -20.19 19.06 -3.85
N ILE A 332 -20.28 17.78 -4.21
CA ILE A 332 -20.88 17.36 -5.50
C ILE A 332 -22.36 17.68 -5.54
N LYS A 333 -23.09 17.46 -4.46
CA LYS A 333 -24.53 17.73 -4.39
C LYS A 333 -24.88 19.19 -4.55
N TYR A 334 -24.16 20.08 -3.87
CA TYR A 334 -24.45 21.53 -3.90
C TYR A 334 -23.71 22.30 -4.98
N GLY A 335 -22.65 21.76 -5.54
CA GLY A 335 -21.97 22.27 -6.72
C GLY A 335 -21.01 23.44 -6.51
N SER A 336 -20.88 23.97 -5.29
CA SER A 336 -19.90 25.00 -4.96
C SER A 336 -19.68 25.08 -3.45
N GLU A 337 -18.55 25.64 -3.04
CA GLU A 337 -18.27 25.90 -1.62
C GLU A 337 -19.28 26.87 -1.01
N ALA A 338 -19.65 27.92 -1.74
CA ALA A 338 -20.66 28.89 -1.28
C ALA A 338 -22.02 28.22 -1.03
N ALA A 339 -22.48 27.38 -1.96
CA ALA A 339 -23.73 26.63 -1.81
C ALA A 339 -23.69 25.63 -0.65
N VAL A 340 -22.57 24.97 -0.42
CA VAL A 340 -22.36 24.08 0.73
C VAL A 340 -22.46 24.86 2.03
N ARG A 341 -21.84 26.02 2.10
CA ARG A 341 -21.87 26.93 3.25
C ARG A 341 -23.27 27.41 3.56
N GLU A 342 -24.03 27.86 2.54
CA GLU A 342 -25.42 28.27 2.67
C GLU A 342 -26.32 27.15 3.16
N ALA A 343 -26.07 25.91 2.74
CA ALA A 343 -26.80 24.73 3.18
C ALA A 343 -26.43 24.25 4.59
N GLY A 344 -25.47 24.91 5.25
CA GLY A 344 -24.99 24.54 6.58
C GLY A 344 -24.20 23.24 6.63
N LYS A 345 -23.62 22.83 5.51
CA LYS A 345 -22.85 21.57 5.38
C LYS A 345 -21.34 21.76 5.47
N LEU A 346 -20.85 22.99 5.58
CA LEU A 346 -19.45 23.26 5.90
C LEU A 346 -19.29 23.20 7.43
N SER A 347 -18.44 22.28 7.90
CA SER A 347 -18.13 22.19 9.32
C SER A 347 -16.82 22.86 9.66
N VAL A 348 -16.74 23.44 10.87
CA VAL A 348 -15.52 24.00 11.42
C VAL A 348 -15.01 23.07 12.51
N GLU A 349 -13.82 22.51 12.30
CA GLU A 349 -13.26 21.46 13.14
C GLU A 349 -11.98 21.91 13.83
N GLY A 350 -11.81 21.44 15.07
CA GLY A 350 -10.66 21.74 15.92
C GLY A 350 -9.54 20.71 15.83
N LYS A 351 -8.63 20.78 16.78
CA LYS A 351 -7.41 19.95 16.84
C LYS A 351 -7.66 18.45 16.98
N ASP A 352 -8.80 18.06 17.52
CA ASP A 352 -9.11 16.65 17.80
C ASP A 352 -9.90 15.97 16.67
N TYR A 353 -10.23 16.71 15.63
CA TYR A 353 -10.94 16.15 14.49
C TYR A 353 -10.10 15.09 13.76
N VAL A 354 -10.64 13.88 13.68
CA VAL A 354 -10.04 12.77 12.90
C VAL A 354 -10.49 12.91 11.45
N VAL A 355 -9.53 13.18 10.58
CA VAL A 355 -9.79 13.39 9.15
C VAL A 355 -10.32 12.12 8.51
N GLN A 356 -11.33 12.25 7.65
CA GLN A 356 -11.96 11.16 6.91
C GLN A 356 -11.52 11.19 5.45
N ASP A 357 -11.40 10.01 4.84
CA ASP A 357 -11.04 9.89 3.43
C ASP A 357 -12.00 10.68 2.54
N GLY A 358 -11.44 11.49 1.66
CA GLY A 358 -12.19 12.35 0.75
C GLY A 358 -12.63 13.70 1.34
N ASP A 359 -12.31 14.00 2.58
CA ASP A 359 -12.59 15.32 3.17
C ASP A 359 -11.95 16.43 2.31
N ILE A 360 -12.74 17.43 1.97
CA ILE A 360 -12.25 18.65 1.31
C ILE A 360 -11.99 19.66 2.42
N MET A 361 -10.73 20.09 2.56
CA MET A 361 -10.27 20.84 3.72
C MET A 361 -9.67 22.18 3.34
N HIS A 362 -9.93 23.16 4.17
CA HIS A 362 -9.26 24.45 4.15
C HIS A 362 -8.77 24.78 5.56
N PHE A 363 -7.44 24.89 5.74
CA PHE A 363 -6.83 25.14 7.04
C PHE A 363 -6.73 26.64 7.34
N ARG A 364 -7.14 27.03 8.52
CA ARG A 364 -6.91 28.36 9.08
C ARG A 364 -5.74 28.30 10.06
N LEU A 365 -4.75 29.12 9.78
CA LEU A 365 -3.47 29.12 10.47
C LEU A 365 -3.22 30.47 11.16
N ASN A 366 -2.48 30.44 12.25
CA ASN A 366 -1.99 31.66 12.88
C ASN A 366 -0.85 32.22 12.00
N ARG A 367 -1.02 33.45 11.50
CA ARG A 367 -0.02 34.16 10.67
C ARG A 367 1.09 34.79 11.50
N SER A 368 1.40 34.29 12.69
CA SER A 368 2.53 34.78 13.41
C SER A 368 3.81 34.14 12.88
N GLU A 369 4.64 35.00 12.29
CA GLU A 369 6.04 34.83 11.89
C GLU A 369 6.36 34.49 10.44
N GLU A 370 5.93 35.33 9.52
CA GLU A 370 6.82 35.75 8.44
C GLU A 370 7.80 36.78 9.00
N ARG A 371 8.95 36.32 9.47
CA ARG A 371 10.18 37.13 9.65
C ARG A 371 11.36 36.32 9.18
#